data_caefbbe83622a778386ca09af2a92210
#
_entry.id   caefbbe83622a778386ca09af2a92210
#
_cell.length_a   1.000
_cell.length_b   1.000
_cell.length_c   1.000
_cell.angle_alpha   90.00
_cell.angle_beta   90.00
_cell.angle_gamma   90.00
#
_symmetry.space_group_name_H-M   'P 1'
#
loop_
_entity.id
_entity.type
_entity.pdbx_description
1 polymer ?
#
loop_
_entity_poly.entity_id
_entity_poly.type
_entity_poly.pdbx_seq_one_letter_code
_entity_poly.pdbx_strand_id
1 'polypeptide(L)'
;MSDAELLHVFAENHLTEIAAEDLPLGHLAVADSWLVEDGRARSLSEHYERFSNWVAAITNRDDVAEFCASVTAAIPREGRWFPRIELLVDETSDSTHLVFRLREAPEQIDSMTLWSFNEPDPRSNPLVKGPDLSLGMQMRRAAQMHGADEAVILNTDGYILEGA
;
A
#
# COMPACT_ATOMS: atom_id res chain seq x y z
N MET A 1 19.36 8.13 -6.08
CA MET A 1 18.55 8.62 -7.21
C MET A 1 17.13 8.70 -6.68
N SER A 2 16.44 9.81 -6.92
CA SER A 2 15.04 9.96 -6.44
C SER A 2 14.20 8.94 -7.20
N ASP A 3 13.61 7.98 -6.49
CA ASP A 3 12.60 7.10 -7.06
C ASP A 3 11.45 8.00 -7.52
N ALA A 4 11.34 8.20 -8.83
CA ALA A 4 10.27 8.99 -9.41
C ALA A 4 8.96 8.22 -9.21
N GLU A 5 8.21 8.61 -8.18
CA GLU A 5 6.85 8.12 -7.96
C GLU A 5 5.89 8.94 -8.81
N LEU A 6 5.12 8.28 -9.67
CA LEU A 6 4.02 8.91 -10.40
C LEU A 6 2.74 8.78 -9.59
N LEU A 7 2.10 9.91 -9.33
CA LEU A 7 0.86 10.01 -8.56
C LEU A 7 -0.32 10.28 -9.47
N HIS A 8 -1.41 9.56 -9.26
CA HIS A 8 -2.65 9.76 -10.00
C HIS A 8 -3.84 9.76 -9.04
N VAL A 9 -4.80 10.62 -9.31
CA VAL A 9 -6.13 10.60 -8.68
C VAL A 9 -7.14 10.09 -9.69
N PHE A 10 -8.06 9.23 -9.23
CA PHE A 10 -9.17 8.74 -10.04
C PHE A 10 -10.39 9.62 -9.83
N ALA A 11 -10.84 10.25 -10.91
CA ALA A 11 -12.03 11.08 -10.94
C ALA A 11 -12.68 10.97 -12.33
N GLU A 12 -14.00 11.08 -12.40
CA GLU A 12 -14.76 11.04 -13.66
C GLU A 12 -14.39 9.83 -14.56
N ASN A 13 -14.19 8.67 -13.92
CA ASN A 13 -13.81 7.40 -14.54
C ASN A 13 -12.46 7.39 -15.28
N HIS A 14 -11.53 8.26 -14.90
CA HIS A 14 -10.16 8.23 -15.45
C HIS A 14 -9.11 8.56 -14.38
N LEU A 15 -7.86 8.12 -14.64
CA LEU A 15 -6.69 8.49 -13.85
C LEU A 15 -6.11 9.78 -14.40
N THR A 16 -5.92 10.76 -13.51
CA THR A 16 -5.23 12.01 -13.80
C THR A 16 -3.94 12.07 -13.01
N GLU A 17 -2.80 12.23 -13.69
CA GLU A 17 -1.52 12.46 -13.03
C GLU A 17 -1.51 13.81 -12.31
N ILE A 18 -0.98 13.82 -11.09
CA ILE A 18 -0.91 15.01 -10.24
C ILE A 18 0.48 15.18 -9.65
N ALA A 19 0.81 16.39 -9.26
CA ALA A 19 1.99 16.67 -8.45
C ALA A 19 1.76 16.26 -6.98
N ALA A 20 2.84 16.04 -6.23
CA ALA A 20 2.74 15.61 -4.84
C ALA A 20 2.01 16.64 -3.94
N GLU A 21 2.15 17.92 -4.24
CA GLU A 21 1.45 19.02 -3.56
C GLU A 21 -0.05 19.08 -3.84
N ASP A 22 -0.50 18.44 -4.92
CA ASP A 22 -1.92 18.38 -5.31
C ASP A 22 -2.63 17.12 -4.79
N LEU A 23 -1.92 16.31 -3.98
CA LEU A 23 -2.53 15.11 -3.38
C LEU A 23 -3.74 15.53 -2.52
N PRO A 24 -4.92 14.91 -2.73
CA PRO A 24 -6.10 15.22 -1.93
C PRO A 24 -5.82 15.07 -0.44
N LEU A 25 -6.41 15.97 0.36
CA LEU A 25 -6.37 15.86 1.81
C LEU A 25 -7.11 14.61 2.27
N GLY A 26 -6.64 14.02 3.36
CA GLY A 26 -7.27 12.87 3.96
C GLY A 26 -6.25 11.94 4.62
N HIS A 27 -6.74 11.06 5.46
CA HIS A 27 -5.94 9.99 6.02
C HIS A 27 -6.05 8.72 5.16
N LEU A 28 -5.00 7.91 5.18
CA LEU A 28 -4.98 6.63 4.50
C LEU A 28 -5.89 5.64 5.23
N ALA A 29 -7.00 5.26 4.60
CA ALA A 29 -7.94 4.28 5.16
C ALA A 29 -7.64 2.86 4.68
N VAL A 30 -7.37 2.68 3.38
CA VAL A 30 -7.06 1.37 2.78
C VAL A 30 -5.91 1.54 1.79
N ALA A 31 -5.01 0.57 1.75
CA ALA A 31 -3.99 0.46 0.69
C ALA A 31 -3.80 -0.98 0.25
N ASP A 32 -3.34 -1.16 -0.96
CA ASP A 32 -2.78 -2.41 -1.44
C ASP A 32 -1.60 -2.16 -2.38
N SER A 33 -0.65 -3.10 -2.43
CA SER A 33 0.54 -3.00 -3.27
C SER A 33 0.98 -4.39 -3.71
N TRP A 34 1.54 -4.49 -4.90
CA TRP A 34 2.04 -5.75 -5.44
C TRP A 34 3.23 -5.53 -6.35
N LEU A 35 3.97 -6.60 -6.63
CA LEU A 35 5.06 -6.60 -7.60
C LEU A 35 4.49 -6.89 -8.98
N VAL A 36 4.95 -6.12 -9.98
CA VAL A 36 4.72 -6.37 -11.40
C VAL A 36 6.07 -6.56 -12.08
N GLU A 37 6.24 -7.65 -12.79
CA GLU A 37 7.43 -7.95 -13.59
C GLU A 37 7.00 -8.22 -15.03
N ASP A 38 7.45 -7.38 -15.95
CA ASP A 38 7.13 -7.46 -17.39
C ASP A 38 5.62 -7.63 -17.65
N GLY A 39 4.82 -6.76 -17.00
CA GLY A 39 3.37 -6.73 -17.10
C GLY A 39 2.64 -7.87 -16.40
N ARG A 40 3.33 -8.69 -15.61
CA ARG A 40 2.74 -9.81 -14.87
C ARG A 40 2.75 -9.54 -13.38
N ALA A 41 1.61 -9.72 -12.74
CA ALA A 41 1.45 -9.67 -11.30
C ALA A 41 0.97 -11.02 -10.77
N ARG A 42 1.48 -11.44 -9.59
CA ARG A 42 0.95 -12.60 -8.91
C ARG A 42 -0.35 -12.21 -8.20
N SER A 43 -1.38 -13.03 -8.33
CA SER A 43 -2.64 -12.88 -7.56
C SER A 43 -3.27 -11.48 -7.67
N LEU A 44 -3.23 -10.84 -8.84
CA LEU A 44 -3.76 -9.48 -9.02
C LEU A 44 -5.24 -9.39 -8.65
N SER A 45 -6.02 -10.43 -8.95
CA SER A 45 -7.44 -10.52 -8.61
C SER A 45 -7.66 -10.45 -7.10
N GLU A 46 -6.83 -11.14 -6.32
CA GLU A 46 -6.94 -11.16 -4.86
C GLU A 46 -6.55 -9.81 -4.24
N HIS A 47 -5.57 -9.09 -4.82
CA HIS A 47 -5.24 -7.72 -4.42
C HIS A 47 -6.43 -6.79 -4.64
N TYR A 48 -7.06 -6.84 -5.82
CA TYR A 48 -8.21 -6.00 -6.13
C TYR A 48 -9.45 -6.38 -5.32
N GLU A 49 -9.73 -7.66 -5.12
CA GLU A 49 -10.84 -8.12 -4.29
C GLU A 49 -10.68 -7.65 -2.84
N ARG A 50 -9.48 -7.82 -2.25
CA ARG A 50 -9.20 -7.37 -0.89
C ARG A 50 -9.38 -5.86 -0.75
N PHE A 51 -8.82 -5.07 -1.68
CA PHE A 51 -8.97 -3.62 -1.69
C PHE A 51 -10.44 -3.21 -1.81
N SER A 52 -11.17 -3.77 -2.79
CA SER A 52 -12.59 -3.47 -3.03
C SER A 52 -13.47 -3.79 -1.83
N ASN A 53 -13.24 -4.93 -1.17
CA ASN A 53 -13.99 -5.34 0.02
C ASN A 53 -13.81 -4.34 1.17
N TRP A 54 -12.58 -3.86 1.40
CA TRP A 54 -12.34 -2.87 2.44
C TRP A 54 -12.85 -1.47 2.07
N VAL A 55 -12.76 -1.07 0.80
CA VAL A 55 -13.39 0.18 0.33
C VAL A 55 -14.90 0.14 0.54
N ALA A 56 -15.55 -0.96 0.18
CA ALA A 56 -17.00 -1.14 0.37
C ALA A 56 -17.43 -1.15 1.84
N ALA A 57 -16.56 -1.58 2.75
CA ALA A 57 -16.83 -1.54 4.18
C ALA A 57 -16.77 -0.12 4.78
N ILE A 58 -16.09 0.81 4.11
CA ILE A 58 -15.85 2.19 4.60
C ILE A 58 -16.70 3.20 3.85
N THR A 59 -16.98 2.97 2.56
CA THR A 59 -17.62 3.94 1.65
C THR A 59 -18.71 3.28 0.82
N ASN A 60 -19.56 4.11 0.19
CA ASN A 60 -20.57 3.65 -0.78
C ASN A 60 -20.10 3.89 -2.23
N ARG A 61 -18.78 3.85 -2.50
CA ARG A 61 -18.25 4.02 -3.86
C ARG A 61 -18.61 2.84 -4.73
N ASP A 62 -19.06 3.11 -5.93
CA ASP A 62 -19.45 2.13 -6.96
C ASP A 62 -18.47 2.09 -8.13
N ASP A 63 -17.47 3.00 -8.15
CA ASP A 63 -16.48 3.19 -9.23
C ASP A 63 -15.13 2.47 -8.99
N VAL A 64 -15.04 1.61 -7.96
CA VAL A 64 -13.78 0.91 -7.59
C VAL A 64 -13.34 -0.08 -8.68
N ALA A 65 -14.28 -0.72 -9.37
CA ALA A 65 -13.96 -1.65 -10.45
C ALA A 65 -13.35 -0.92 -11.66
N GLU A 66 -13.89 0.23 -12.03
CA GLU A 66 -13.38 1.10 -13.09
C GLU A 66 -12.00 1.67 -12.72
N PHE A 67 -11.80 2.01 -11.45
CA PHE A 67 -10.49 2.41 -10.93
C PHE A 67 -9.46 1.28 -11.11
N CYS A 68 -9.76 0.07 -10.67
CA CYS A 68 -8.85 -1.08 -10.81
C CYS A 68 -8.53 -1.40 -12.27
N ALA A 69 -9.51 -1.27 -13.17
CA ALA A 69 -9.29 -1.44 -14.61
C ALA A 69 -8.36 -0.36 -15.17
N SER A 70 -8.56 0.90 -14.76
CA SER A 70 -7.71 2.03 -15.17
C SER A 70 -6.28 1.88 -14.65
N VAL A 71 -6.10 1.43 -13.41
CA VAL A 71 -4.79 1.11 -12.81
C VAL A 71 -4.08 0.03 -13.62
N THR A 72 -4.79 -1.07 -13.96
CA THR A 72 -4.23 -2.16 -14.77
C THR A 72 -3.73 -1.66 -16.12
N ALA A 73 -4.47 -0.77 -16.76
CA ALA A 73 -4.11 -0.19 -18.05
C ALA A 73 -2.91 0.77 -17.98
N ALA A 74 -2.72 1.44 -16.84
CA ALA A 74 -1.66 2.42 -16.62
C ALA A 74 -0.30 1.80 -16.23
N ILE A 75 -0.28 0.56 -15.75
CA ILE A 75 0.97 -0.12 -15.39
C ILE A 75 1.74 -0.49 -16.66
N PRO A 76 3.03 -0.13 -16.77
CA PRO A 76 3.85 -0.48 -17.92
C PRO A 76 4.00 -2.00 -18.09
N ARG A 77 4.08 -2.44 -19.37
CA ARG A 77 4.21 -3.85 -19.70
C ARG A 77 5.64 -4.39 -19.65
N GLU A 78 6.62 -3.51 -19.50
CA GLU A 78 8.04 -3.85 -19.41
C GLU A 78 8.62 -3.31 -18.12
N GLY A 79 9.62 -4.00 -17.58
CA GLY A 79 10.33 -3.61 -16.37
C GLY A 79 9.69 -4.13 -15.08
N ARG A 80 10.22 -3.65 -13.96
CA ARG A 80 9.80 -4.05 -12.61
C ARG A 80 9.17 -2.88 -11.89
N TRP A 81 7.91 -3.04 -11.50
CA TRP A 81 7.10 -1.98 -10.89
C TRP A 81 6.51 -2.43 -9.56
N PHE A 82 6.28 -1.49 -8.68
CA PHE A 82 5.62 -1.72 -7.39
C PHE A 82 4.45 -0.74 -7.21
N PRO A 83 3.36 -0.95 -7.98
CA PRO A 83 2.17 -0.12 -7.89
C PRO A 83 1.54 -0.20 -6.50
N ARG A 84 0.86 0.87 -6.11
CA ARG A 84 0.07 0.96 -4.90
C ARG A 84 -1.23 1.69 -5.19
N ILE A 85 -2.32 1.14 -4.70
CA ILE A 85 -3.65 1.75 -4.72
C ILE A 85 -4.04 2.13 -3.31
N GLU A 86 -4.75 3.25 -3.17
CA GLU A 86 -5.10 3.85 -1.88
C GLU A 86 -6.52 4.38 -1.89
N LEU A 87 -7.19 4.28 -0.74
CA LEU A 87 -8.35 5.06 -0.39
C LEU A 87 -7.93 6.09 0.65
N LEU A 88 -8.07 7.37 0.32
CA LEU A 88 -7.95 8.48 1.27
C LEU A 88 -9.34 8.90 1.70
N VAL A 89 -9.52 9.19 3.00
CA VAL A 89 -10.77 9.69 3.59
C VAL A 89 -10.49 11.03 4.25
N ASP A 90 -11.18 12.06 3.80
CA ASP A 90 -11.18 13.37 4.45
C ASP A 90 -12.43 13.50 5.32
N GLU A 91 -12.27 13.34 6.63
CA GLU A 91 -13.36 13.44 7.60
C GLU A 91 -13.95 14.85 7.71
N THR A 92 -13.21 15.87 7.26
CA THR A 92 -13.66 17.27 7.35
C THR A 92 -14.67 17.63 6.26
N SER A 93 -14.52 17.05 5.08
CA SER A 93 -15.38 17.26 3.91
C SER A 93 -16.29 16.08 3.58
N ASP A 94 -16.18 14.98 4.35
CA ASP A 94 -16.85 13.69 4.08
C ASP A 94 -16.57 13.18 2.65
N SER A 95 -15.37 13.49 2.14
CA SER A 95 -14.96 13.09 0.79
C SER A 95 -13.98 11.92 0.83
N THR A 96 -14.00 11.13 -0.26
CA THR A 96 -13.10 10.00 -0.43
C THR A 96 -12.41 10.06 -1.78
N HIS A 97 -11.12 9.70 -1.82
CA HIS A 97 -10.31 9.75 -3.03
C HIS A 97 -9.61 8.43 -3.28
N LEU A 98 -9.73 7.93 -4.50
CA LEU A 98 -8.96 6.79 -4.97
C LEU A 98 -7.67 7.31 -5.61
N VAL A 99 -6.54 6.84 -5.10
CA VAL A 99 -5.21 7.27 -5.52
C VAL A 99 -4.42 6.07 -6.03
N PHE A 100 -3.72 6.26 -7.11
CA PHE A 100 -2.78 5.30 -7.68
C PHE A 100 -1.38 5.87 -7.67
N ARG A 101 -0.42 5.11 -7.13
CA ARG A 101 1.00 5.41 -7.12
C ARG A 101 1.73 4.37 -7.95
N LEU A 102 2.45 4.82 -8.96
CA LEU A 102 3.34 3.97 -9.74
C LEU A 102 4.79 4.31 -9.41
N ARG A 103 5.53 3.31 -8.98
CA ARG A 103 6.95 3.43 -8.64
C ARG A 103 7.70 2.19 -9.15
N GLU A 104 8.99 2.36 -9.37
CA GLU A 104 9.85 1.22 -9.65
C GLU A 104 9.86 0.25 -8.45
N ALA A 105 9.98 -1.04 -8.74
CA ALA A 105 10.13 -2.03 -7.68
C ALA A 105 11.50 -1.87 -7.01
N PRO A 106 11.58 -2.03 -5.68
CA PRO A 106 12.87 -2.05 -5.00
C PRO A 106 13.77 -3.16 -5.53
N GLU A 107 15.08 -3.00 -5.35
CA GLU A 107 16.01 -4.05 -5.69
C GLU A 107 15.69 -5.34 -4.94
N GLN A 108 15.81 -6.46 -5.64
CA GLN A 108 15.64 -7.76 -5.01
C GLN A 108 16.87 -8.06 -4.16
N ILE A 109 16.65 -8.40 -2.91
CA ILE A 109 17.69 -8.84 -1.98
C ILE A 109 17.58 -10.34 -1.77
N ASP A 110 18.73 -11.02 -1.76
CA ASP A 110 18.79 -12.49 -1.60
C ASP A 110 18.65 -12.93 -0.14
N SER A 111 18.97 -12.04 0.80
CA SER A 111 18.91 -12.31 2.23
C SER A 111 18.63 -11.02 3.02
N MET A 112 17.99 -11.16 4.16
CA MET A 112 17.78 -10.04 5.08
C MET A 112 17.96 -10.50 6.53
N THR A 113 18.40 -9.59 7.36
CA THR A 113 18.48 -9.78 8.82
C THR A 113 17.17 -9.30 9.44
N LEU A 114 16.53 -10.17 10.21
CA LEU A 114 15.29 -9.87 10.89
C LEU A 114 15.53 -9.52 12.36
N TRP A 115 14.81 -8.55 12.85
CA TRP A 115 14.73 -8.20 14.27
C TRP A 115 13.35 -8.50 14.81
N SER A 116 13.27 -9.25 15.91
CA SER A 116 12.00 -9.56 16.55
C SER A 116 11.52 -8.37 17.37
N PHE A 117 10.34 -7.87 17.03
CA PHE A 117 9.63 -6.88 17.86
C PHE A 117 8.96 -7.60 19.01
N ASN A 118 9.55 -7.46 20.22
CA ASN A 118 9.19 -8.25 21.40
C ASN A 118 8.07 -7.60 22.25
N GLU A 119 7.44 -6.55 21.76
CA GLU A 119 6.29 -5.94 22.42
C GLU A 119 4.98 -6.44 21.78
N PRO A 120 3.84 -6.31 22.47
CA PRO A 120 2.55 -6.66 21.87
C PRO A 120 2.33 -5.91 20.56
N ASP A 121 1.66 -6.57 19.61
CA ASP A 121 1.32 -5.95 18.32
C ASP A 121 0.57 -4.62 18.55
N PRO A 122 1.14 -3.48 18.14
CA PRO A 122 0.55 -2.16 18.44
C PRO A 122 -0.56 -1.77 17.44
N ARG A 123 -0.82 -2.58 16.42
CA ARG A 123 -1.76 -2.25 15.36
C ARG A 123 -3.20 -2.32 15.86
N SER A 124 -3.97 -1.31 15.46
CA SER A 124 -5.39 -1.22 15.80
C SER A 124 -6.25 -2.16 14.95
N ASN A 125 -5.86 -2.37 13.69
CA ASN A 125 -6.57 -3.24 12.75
C ASN A 125 -5.60 -4.01 11.85
N PRO A 126 -4.98 -5.08 12.37
CA PRO A 126 -3.95 -5.83 11.65
C PRO A 126 -4.44 -6.52 10.37
N LEU A 127 -5.75 -6.66 10.19
CA LEU A 127 -6.33 -7.26 8.99
C LEU A 127 -6.50 -6.27 7.84
N VAL A 128 -6.44 -4.96 8.12
CA VAL A 128 -6.54 -3.91 7.10
C VAL A 128 -5.17 -3.34 6.80
N LYS A 129 -4.77 -3.41 5.54
CA LYS A 129 -3.58 -2.70 5.08
C LYS A 129 -3.97 -1.23 4.85
N GLY A 130 -3.62 -0.36 5.80
CA GLY A 130 -4.02 1.05 5.73
C GLY A 130 -3.53 1.87 6.93
N PRO A 131 -4.37 2.14 7.94
CA PRO A 131 -4.07 3.10 9.00
C PRO A 131 -2.77 2.83 9.74
N ASP A 132 -2.43 1.56 9.95
CA ASP A 132 -1.28 1.14 10.75
C ASP A 132 0.05 1.06 9.96
N LEU A 133 0.08 1.45 8.68
CA LEU A 133 1.32 1.42 7.89
C LEU A 133 2.44 2.30 8.45
N SER A 134 2.10 3.39 9.14
CA SER A 134 3.08 4.24 9.82
C SER A 134 3.77 3.51 10.98
N LEU A 135 3.07 2.62 11.67
CA LEU A 135 3.62 1.77 12.74
C LEU A 135 4.64 0.78 12.16
N GLY A 136 4.32 0.14 11.03
CA GLY A 136 5.25 -0.72 10.32
C GLY A 136 6.55 0.01 9.96
N MET A 137 6.46 1.23 9.44
CA MET A 137 7.65 2.04 9.15
C MET A 137 8.45 2.39 10.42
N GLN A 138 7.80 2.64 11.56
CA GLN A 138 8.49 2.89 12.83
C GLN A 138 9.22 1.63 13.32
N MET A 139 8.57 0.46 13.25
CA MET A 139 9.17 -0.82 13.61
C MET A 139 10.38 -1.16 12.72
N ARG A 140 10.28 -0.91 11.42
CA ARG A 140 11.40 -1.09 10.49
C ARG A 140 12.57 -0.17 10.82
N ARG A 141 12.31 1.11 11.15
CA ARG A 141 13.37 2.03 11.60
C ARG A 141 14.02 1.55 12.90
N ALA A 142 13.24 1.02 13.84
CA ALA A 142 13.79 0.43 15.07
C ALA A 142 14.68 -0.78 14.74
N ALA A 143 14.26 -1.68 13.86
CA ALA A 143 15.08 -2.80 13.39
C ALA A 143 16.42 -2.33 12.82
N GLN A 144 16.41 -1.29 11.99
CA GLN A 144 17.61 -0.70 11.42
C GLN A 144 18.57 -0.15 12.50
N MET A 145 18.05 0.44 13.57
CA MET A 145 18.86 0.87 14.74
C MET A 145 19.50 -0.31 15.48
N HIS A 146 18.93 -1.51 15.36
CA HIS A 146 19.48 -2.76 15.89
C HIS A 146 20.34 -3.53 14.86
N GLY A 147 20.64 -2.92 13.70
CA GLY A 147 21.46 -3.52 12.66
C GLY A 147 20.75 -4.61 11.84
N ALA A 148 19.42 -4.58 11.83
CA ALA A 148 18.58 -5.48 11.03
C ALA A 148 17.91 -4.73 9.87
N ASP A 149 17.48 -5.47 8.86
CA ASP A 149 16.86 -4.92 7.66
C ASP A 149 15.34 -4.75 7.83
N GLU A 150 14.71 -5.65 8.60
CA GLU A 150 13.27 -5.71 8.76
C GLU A 150 12.89 -6.12 10.19
N ALA A 151 11.73 -5.64 10.66
CA ALA A 151 11.13 -6.10 11.91
C ALA A 151 10.09 -7.19 11.65
N VAL A 152 10.01 -8.19 12.54
CA VAL A 152 8.94 -9.19 12.55
C VAL A 152 8.10 -9.03 13.81
N ILE A 153 6.79 -9.05 13.63
CA ILE A 153 5.81 -8.97 14.70
C ILE A 153 5.51 -10.39 15.17
N LEU A 154 5.55 -10.61 16.47
CA LEU A 154 5.27 -11.90 17.09
C LEU A 154 3.93 -11.86 17.83
N ASN A 155 3.24 -13.01 17.88
CA ASN A 155 2.13 -13.18 18.81
C ASN A 155 2.64 -13.51 20.23
N THR A 156 1.73 -13.62 21.18
CA THR A 156 2.05 -13.95 22.60
C THR A 156 2.71 -15.31 22.78
N ASP A 157 2.55 -16.22 21.83
CA ASP A 157 3.13 -17.56 21.84
C ASP A 157 4.49 -17.62 21.12
N GLY A 158 4.96 -16.49 20.58
CA GLY A 158 6.24 -16.37 19.88
C GLY A 158 6.20 -16.75 18.40
N TYR A 159 5.01 -16.95 17.81
CA TYR A 159 4.89 -17.18 16.37
C TYR A 159 4.95 -15.87 15.59
N ILE A 160 5.62 -15.90 14.45
CA ILE A 160 5.69 -14.77 13.52
C ILE A 160 4.30 -14.54 12.91
N LEU A 161 3.79 -13.32 13.05
CA LEU A 161 2.56 -12.88 12.42
C LEU A 161 2.83 -12.34 11.03
N GLU A 162 3.72 -11.36 10.94
CA GLU A 162 4.17 -10.77 9.66
C GLU A 162 5.41 -9.89 9.83
N GLY A 163 5.98 -9.41 8.73
CA GLY A 163 6.98 -8.33 8.71
C GLY A 163 6.34 -6.96 8.81
N ALA A 164 7.09 -5.95 9.24
CA ALA A 164 6.63 -4.58 9.44
C ALA A 164 6.57 -3.75 8.15
#